data_009d668f1ed7b18a4062e680ee4cb975
#
_entry.id   009d668f1ed7b18a4062e680ee4cb975
#
_cell.length_a   1.000
_cell.length_b   1.000
_cell.length_c   1.000
_cell.angle_alpha   90.00
_cell.angle_beta   90.00
_cell.angle_gamma   90.00
#
_symmetry.space_group_name_H-M   'P 1'
#
loop_
_entity.id
_entity.type
_entity.pdbx_description
1 polymer ?
#
loop_
_entity_poly.entity_id
_entity_poly.type
_entity_poly.pdbx_seq_one_letter_code
_entity_poly.pdbx_strand_id
1 'polypeptide(L)'
;SISLVEQGYVGLHEFSVNSNSYATELNKAEEKAKAAKKGIWSLYDAAAEDAKAIDAAQNLQNLRLEAIKPKFFDVEVTYVDDSGVLSFQLKDSENKQKYNAFESSFAHFHRQQPSASLASVDLPHNLSQKPKNGEIVSAKVDKEGTWSRVKVLSFDKYENKFDVKDIDFGTEFLLPLANLRVLPAQY
;
A
#
# COMPACT_ATOMS: atom_id res chain seq x y z
N SER A 1 -10.69 35.33 -26.70
CA SER A 1 -10.93 36.75 -26.89
C SER A 1 -11.59 37.31 -25.62
N ILE A 2 -11.08 38.42 -25.12
CA ILE A 2 -11.52 39.08 -23.87
C ILE A 2 -13.03 39.37 -23.90
N SER A 3 -13.55 39.77 -25.08
CA SER A 3 -14.97 40.05 -25.27
C SER A 3 -15.91 38.89 -24.96
N LEU A 4 -15.51 37.65 -25.22
CA LEU A 4 -16.33 36.47 -24.91
C LEU A 4 -16.40 36.23 -23.40
N VAL A 5 -15.31 36.48 -22.68
CA VAL A 5 -15.24 36.40 -21.23
C VAL A 5 -16.10 37.49 -20.57
N GLU A 6 -16.00 38.73 -21.08
CA GLU A 6 -16.80 39.88 -20.57
C GLU A 6 -18.31 39.73 -20.82
N GLN A 7 -18.72 38.98 -21.85
CA GLN A 7 -20.11 38.64 -22.11
C GLN A 7 -20.60 37.41 -21.31
N GLY A 8 -19.70 36.73 -20.61
CA GLY A 8 -20.03 35.55 -19.80
C GLY A 8 -20.31 34.29 -20.62
N TYR A 9 -19.81 34.21 -21.85
CA TYR A 9 -19.97 32.98 -22.66
C TYR A 9 -18.93 31.91 -22.32
N VAL A 10 -17.80 32.33 -21.73
CA VAL A 10 -16.69 31.45 -21.38
C VAL A 10 -16.15 31.84 -20.00
N GLY A 11 -15.90 30.84 -19.14
CA GLY A 11 -15.18 31.00 -17.88
C GLY A 11 -13.68 30.80 -18.09
N LEU A 12 -12.87 31.35 -17.18
CA LEU A 12 -11.43 31.20 -17.19
C LEU A 12 -11.02 29.94 -16.37
N HIS A 13 -10.02 29.23 -16.89
CA HIS A 13 -9.40 28.14 -16.16
C HIS A 13 -8.07 28.64 -15.55
N GLU A 14 -7.94 28.58 -14.23
CA GLU A 14 -6.82 29.17 -13.49
C GLU A 14 -5.44 28.78 -14.04
N PHE A 15 -5.26 27.52 -14.43
CA PHE A 15 -4.00 27.02 -14.98
C PHE A 15 -3.62 27.65 -16.31
N SER A 16 -4.62 27.99 -17.15
CA SER A 16 -4.39 28.57 -18.49
C SER A 16 -4.21 30.06 -18.43
N VAL A 17 -4.77 30.74 -17.42
CA VAL A 17 -4.69 32.19 -17.28
C VAL A 17 -3.34 32.64 -16.75
N ASN A 18 -2.80 31.94 -15.75
CA ASN A 18 -1.52 32.32 -15.12
C ASN A 18 -0.30 32.24 -16.05
N SER A 19 -0.41 31.53 -17.15
CA SER A 19 0.64 31.44 -18.19
C SER A 19 0.47 32.44 -19.33
N ASN A 20 -0.55 33.32 -19.30
CA ASN A 20 -0.89 34.18 -20.41
C ASN A 20 -0.51 35.65 -20.10
N SER A 21 0.07 36.34 -21.09
CA SER A 21 0.42 37.78 -21.00
C SER A 21 -0.80 38.70 -20.76
N TYR A 22 -2.01 38.22 -21.06
CA TYR A 22 -3.27 38.95 -20.87
C TYR A 22 -4.05 38.48 -19.61
N ALA A 23 -3.40 37.82 -18.68
CA ALA A 23 -4.05 37.27 -17.48
C ALA A 23 -4.85 38.32 -16.68
N THR A 24 -4.26 39.49 -16.46
CA THR A 24 -4.90 40.58 -15.71
C THR A 24 -6.16 41.10 -16.40
N GLU A 25 -6.13 41.21 -17.72
CA GLU A 25 -7.26 41.72 -18.51
C GLU A 25 -8.39 40.69 -18.59
N LEU A 26 -8.03 39.42 -18.73
CA LEU A 26 -8.99 38.29 -18.70
C LEU A 26 -9.70 38.16 -17.35
N ASN A 27 -8.96 38.25 -16.25
CA ASN A 27 -9.54 38.20 -14.91
C ASN A 27 -10.50 39.38 -14.66
N LYS A 28 -10.13 40.60 -15.05
CA LYS A 28 -11.02 41.76 -14.96
C LYS A 28 -12.28 41.61 -15.83
N ALA A 29 -12.17 40.97 -16.97
CA ALA A 29 -13.33 40.74 -17.85
C ALA A 29 -14.28 39.70 -17.21
N GLU A 30 -13.74 38.66 -16.58
CA GLU A 30 -14.54 37.67 -15.87
C GLU A 30 -15.23 38.23 -14.62
N GLU A 31 -14.52 39.06 -13.83
CA GLU A 31 -15.10 39.76 -12.69
C GLU A 31 -16.28 40.66 -13.09
N LYS A 32 -16.14 41.40 -14.22
CA LYS A 32 -17.24 42.19 -14.76
C LYS A 32 -18.43 41.34 -15.20
N ALA A 33 -18.18 40.16 -15.80
CA ALA A 33 -19.23 39.24 -16.21
C ALA A 33 -19.96 38.64 -14.99
N LYS A 34 -19.23 38.28 -13.93
CA LYS A 34 -19.76 37.80 -12.65
C LYS A 34 -20.61 38.86 -11.95
N ALA A 35 -20.08 40.09 -11.83
CA ALA A 35 -20.79 41.22 -11.22
C ALA A 35 -22.09 41.60 -11.97
N ALA A 36 -22.06 41.51 -13.30
CA ALA A 36 -23.20 41.79 -14.15
C ALA A 36 -24.14 40.59 -14.37
N LYS A 37 -23.84 39.42 -13.73
CA LYS A 37 -24.60 38.15 -13.87
C LYS A 37 -24.88 37.80 -15.35
N LYS A 38 -23.88 37.92 -16.22
CA LYS A 38 -24.04 37.64 -17.65
C LYS A 38 -23.72 36.19 -18.01
N GLY A 39 -24.47 35.64 -18.95
CA GLY A 39 -24.24 34.33 -19.54
C GLY A 39 -24.19 33.22 -18.50
N ILE A 40 -23.09 32.48 -18.46
CA ILE A 40 -22.88 31.37 -17.48
C ILE A 40 -22.90 31.82 -16.01
N TRP A 41 -22.72 33.12 -15.76
CA TRP A 41 -22.70 33.75 -14.44
C TRP A 41 -24.10 34.25 -14.00
N SER A 42 -25.17 33.95 -14.74
CA SER A 42 -26.54 34.45 -14.43
C SER A 42 -27.05 33.98 -13.05
N LEU A 43 -26.63 32.81 -12.59
CA LEU A 43 -26.95 32.23 -11.29
C LEU A 43 -25.79 32.35 -10.28
N TYR A 44 -24.75 33.13 -10.62
CA TYR A 44 -23.60 33.27 -9.76
C TYR A 44 -23.95 34.02 -8.47
N ASP A 45 -23.64 33.42 -7.34
CA ASP A 45 -23.75 34.01 -6.02
C ASP A 45 -22.36 34.01 -5.34
N ALA A 46 -21.74 35.18 -5.26
CA ALA A 46 -20.42 35.34 -4.67
C ALA A 46 -20.39 34.89 -3.20
N ALA A 47 -21.45 35.16 -2.43
CA ALA A 47 -21.50 34.78 -1.02
C ALA A 47 -21.56 33.23 -0.83
N ALA A 48 -22.23 32.53 -1.76
CA ALA A 48 -22.31 31.07 -1.73
C ALA A 48 -20.99 30.43 -2.13
N GLU A 49 -20.24 31.02 -3.07
CA GLU A 49 -18.90 30.53 -3.46
C GLU A 49 -17.87 30.78 -2.36
N ASP A 50 -17.89 31.95 -1.73
CA ASP A 50 -17.03 32.26 -0.57
C ASP A 50 -17.31 31.31 0.61
N ALA A 51 -18.59 31.02 0.87
CA ALA A 51 -18.98 30.06 1.91
C ALA A 51 -18.45 28.64 1.61
N LYS A 52 -18.55 28.19 0.36
CA LYS A 52 -17.99 26.88 -0.07
C LYS A 52 -16.47 26.84 0.03
N ALA A 53 -15.79 27.93 -0.32
CA ALA A 53 -14.33 28.05 -0.23
C ALA A 53 -13.86 27.98 1.23
N ILE A 54 -14.58 28.65 2.15
CA ILE A 54 -14.31 28.63 3.59
C ILE A 54 -14.54 27.23 4.16
N ASP A 55 -15.64 26.56 3.81
CA ASP A 55 -15.95 25.20 4.27
C ASP A 55 -14.90 24.20 3.75
N ALA A 56 -14.51 24.30 2.48
CA ALA A 56 -13.46 23.48 1.91
C ALA A 56 -12.11 23.70 2.59
N ALA A 57 -11.75 24.94 2.92
CA ALA A 57 -10.52 25.27 3.62
C ALA A 57 -10.53 24.73 5.08
N GLN A 58 -11.65 24.83 5.78
CA GLN A 58 -11.83 24.27 7.12
C GLN A 58 -11.75 22.75 7.11
N ASN A 59 -12.38 22.09 6.14
CA ASN A 59 -12.29 20.64 5.98
C ASN A 59 -10.86 20.17 5.71
N LEU A 60 -10.11 20.86 4.84
CA LEU A 60 -8.69 20.58 4.58
C LEU A 60 -7.84 20.78 5.84
N GLN A 61 -8.12 21.81 6.62
CA GLN A 61 -7.40 22.09 7.87
C GLN A 61 -7.70 21.02 8.94
N ASN A 62 -8.96 20.58 9.04
CA ASN A 62 -9.36 19.49 9.94
C ASN A 62 -8.71 18.16 9.54
N LEU A 63 -8.71 17.82 8.25
CA LEU A 63 -8.02 16.63 7.73
C LEU A 63 -6.50 16.67 8.01
N ARG A 64 -5.87 17.84 7.88
CA ARG A 64 -4.45 18.01 8.23
C ARG A 64 -4.19 17.83 9.71
N LEU A 65 -5.05 18.37 10.58
CA LEU A 65 -4.91 18.25 12.03
C LEU A 65 -5.11 16.81 12.52
N GLU A 66 -6.03 16.05 11.90
CA GLU A 66 -6.20 14.63 12.20
C GLU A 66 -5.04 13.77 11.68
N ALA A 67 -4.50 14.10 10.51
CA ALA A 67 -3.32 13.41 9.96
C ALA A 67 -2.03 13.63 10.77
N ILE A 68 -1.96 14.72 11.56
CA ILE A 68 -0.78 15.06 12.37
C ILE A 68 -0.85 14.45 13.79
N LYS A 69 -2.00 13.92 14.22
CA LYS A 69 -2.07 13.26 15.53
C LYS A 69 -1.21 11.99 15.50
N PRO A 70 -0.08 11.95 16.21
CA PRO A 70 0.74 10.77 16.24
C PRO A 70 -0.03 9.63 16.90
N LYS A 71 -0.02 8.46 16.23
CA LYS A 71 -0.51 7.22 16.84
C LYS A 71 0.71 6.46 17.35
N PHE A 72 0.69 6.11 18.63
CA PHE A 72 1.72 5.31 19.26
C PHE A 72 1.24 3.87 19.38
N PHE A 73 2.12 2.94 19.11
CA PHE A 73 1.87 1.51 19.22
C PHE A 73 3.02 0.87 19.98
N ASP A 74 2.71 -0.06 20.87
CA ASP A 74 3.71 -0.92 21.47
C ASP A 74 4.08 -2.00 20.45
N VAL A 75 5.36 -2.05 20.12
CA VAL A 75 5.87 -2.99 19.10
C VAL A 75 7.02 -3.81 19.65
N GLU A 76 7.20 -5.00 19.11
CA GLU A 76 8.38 -5.83 19.26
C GLU A 76 9.15 -5.84 17.94
N VAL A 77 10.38 -5.34 17.96
CA VAL A 77 11.26 -5.41 16.79
C VAL A 77 11.70 -6.86 16.62
N THR A 78 11.38 -7.45 15.47
CA THR A 78 11.67 -8.85 15.17
C THR A 78 12.93 -9.02 14.33
N TYR A 79 13.24 -8.03 13.47
CA TYR A 79 14.41 -8.07 12.60
C TYR A 79 14.84 -6.66 12.20
N VAL A 80 16.14 -6.49 11.98
CA VAL A 80 16.74 -5.29 11.40
C VAL A 80 17.64 -5.75 10.27
N ASP A 81 17.38 -5.28 9.06
CA ASP A 81 18.24 -5.61 7.93
C ASP A 81 19.50 -4.72 7.85
N ASP A 82 20.43 -5.07 6.96
CA ASP A 82 21.70 -4.33 6.80
C ASP A 82 21.51 -2.88 6.30
N SER A 83 20.37 -2.55 5.73
CA SER A 83 20.00 -1.21 5.29
C SER A 83 19.34 -0.37 6.40
N GLY A 84 19.10 -0.97 7.58
CA GLY A 84 18.46 -0.33 8.74
C GLY A 84 16.92 -0.34 8.68
N VAL A 85 16.32 -1.13 7.80
CA VAL A 85 14.87 -1.32 7.78
C VAL A 85 14.46 -2.25 8.92
N LEU A 86 13.47 -1.80 9.71
CA LEU A 86 12.95 -2.54 10.86
C LEU A 86 11.73 -3.36 10.48
N SER A 87 11.72 -4.63 10.86
CA SER A 87 10.52 -5.46 10.92
C SER A 87 10.03 -5.55 12.37
N PHE A 88 8.72 -5.44 12.59
CA PHE A 88 8.16 -5.46 13.95
C PHE A 88 6.77 -6.09 13.99
N GLN A 89 6.40 -6.56 15.16
CA GLN A 89 5.05 -7.04 15.47
C GLN A 89 4.38 -6.13 16.49
N LEU A 90 3.07 -5.95 16.39
CA LEU A 90 2.28 -5.21 17.38
C LEU A 90 2.13 -6.05 18.65
N LYS A 91 2.42 -5.44 19.81
CA LYS A 91 2.36 -6.10 21.14
C LYS A 91 0.96 -6.14 21.76
N ASP A 92 -0.08 -5.83 21.02
CA ASP A 92 -1.42 -5.93 21.57
C ASP A 92 -1.87 -7.39 21.78
N SER A 93 -2.71 -7.59 22.78
CA SER A 93 -3.16 -8.93 23.20
C SER A 93 -3.98 -9.65 22.12
N GLU A 94 -4.72 -8.93 21.32
CA GLU A 94 -5.57 -9.51 20.26
C GLU A 94 -4.73 -10.04 19.10
N ASN A 95 -3.77 -9.26 18.60
CA ASN A 95 -2.87 -9.68 17.54
C ASN A 95 -1.98 -10.85 17.99
N LYS A 96 -1.51 -10.83 19.23
CA LYS A 96 -0.73 -11.92 19.80
C LYS A 96 -1.52 -13.23 19.87
N GLN A 97 -2.79 -13.19 20.29
CA GLN A 97 -3.65 -14.37 20.30
C GLN A 97 -3.92 -14.91 18.89
N LYS A 98 -4.22 -14.04 17.94
CA LYS A 98 -4.40 -14.41 16.52
C LYS A 98 -3.16 -15.06 15.94
N TYR A 99 -1.99 -14.48 16.22
CA TYR A 99 -0.72 -15.03 15.75
C TYR A 99 -0.43 -16.39 16.36
N ASN A 100 -0.58 -16.59 17.68
CA ASN A 100 -0.37 -17.87 18.33
C ASN A 100 -1.31 -18.97 17.81
N ALA A 101 -2.57 -18.62 17.55
CA ALA A 101 -3.53 -19.55 16.96
C ALA A 101 -3.15 -19.94 15.53
N PHE A 102 -2.73 -18.96 14.72
CA PHE A 102 -2.19 -19.19 13.39
C PHE A 102 -0.96 -20.12 13.45
N GLU A 103 0.07 -19.76 14.22
CA GLU A 103 1.31 -20.51 14.35
C GLU A 103 1.06 -21.97 14.73
N SER A 104 0.20 -22.19 15.73
CA SER A 104 -0.15 -23.54 16.19
C SER A 104 -0.83 -24.37 15.09
N SER A 105 -1.78 -23.77 14.37
CA SER A 105 -2.50 -24.45 13.29
C SER A 105 -1.61 -24.70 12.07
N PHE A 106 -0.76 -23.76 11.73
CA PHE A 106 0.19 -23.85 10.63
C PHE A 106 1.26 -24.90 10.87
N ALA A 107 1.84 -24.93 12.07
CA ALA A 107 2.79 -25.97 12.48
C ALA A 107 2.15 -27.36 12.49
N HIS A 108 0.91 -27.47 13.00
CA HIS A 108 0.15 -28.73 12.99
C HIS A 108 -0.08 -29.24 11.56
N PHE A 109 -0.53 -28.38 10.66
CA PHE A 109 -0.72 -28.71 9.25
C PHE A 109 0.56 -29.30 8.63
N HIS A 110 1.69 -28.64 8.80
CA HIS A 110 2.95 -29.08 8.19
C HIS A 110 3.53 -30.35 8.81
N ARG A 111 3.27 -30.62 10.10
CA ARG A 111 3.67 -31.89 10.76
C ARG A 111 2.89 -33.10 10.24
N GLN A 112 1.64 -32.91 9.85
CA GLN A 112 0.82 -33.98 9.29
C GLN A 112 1.18 -34.33 7.84
N GLN A 113 1.89 -33.45 7.15
CA GLN A 113 2.31 -33.71 5.78
C GLN A 113 3.53 -34.63 5.77
N PRO A 114 3.57 -35.65 4.91
CA PRO A 114 4.74 -36.51 4.80
C PRO A 114 5.97 -35.67 4.43
N SER A 115 7.10 -36.02 5.03
CA SER A 115 8.39 -35.40 4.71
C SER A 115 8.62 -35.54 3.21
N ALA A 116 8.92 -34.44 2.52
CA ALA A 116 9.22 -34.47 1.10
C ALA A 116 10.53 -35.28 0.87
N SER A 117 10.40 -36.56 0.79
CA SER A 117 11.40 -37.41 0.14
C SER A 117 11.37 -37.06 -1.34
N LEU A 118 12.52 -36.86 -1.95
CA LEU A 118 12.73 -36.51 -3.36
C LEU A 118 12.01 -37.41 -4.39
N ALA A 119 11.27 -38.42 -3.95
CA ALA A 119 10.65 -39.45 -4.78
C ALA A 119 9.13 -39.26 -5.03
N SER A 120 8.47 -38.30 -4.40
CA SER A 120 7.01 -38.12 -4.58
C SER A 120 6.68 -36.71 -5.03
N VAL A 121 6.71 -36.51 -6.35
CA VAL A 121 6.31 -35.26 -7.04
C VAL A 121 4.81 -34.96 -6.86
N ASP A 122 4.00 -35.93 -6.42
CA ASP A 122 2.54 -35.85 -6.41
C ASP A 122 1.92 -35.55 -5.04
N LEU A 123 2.68 -35.00 -4.09
CA LEU A 123 2.06 -34.53 -2.84
C LEU A 123 1.35 -33.20 -3.09
N PRO A 124 0.09 -33.04 -2.65
CA PRO A 124 -0.76 -31.90 -2.98
C PRO A 124 -0.21 -30.53 -2.54
N HIS A 125 0.82 -30.53 -1.70
CA HIS A 125 1.44 -29.29 -1.19
C HIS A 125 2.88 -29.08 -1.66
N ASN A 126 3.42 -29.98 -2.50
CA ASN A 126 4.69 -29.74 -3.15
C ASN A 126 4.56 -28.75 -4.28
N LEU A 127 5.57 -27.91 -4.46
CA LEU A 127 5.62 -26.99 -5.59
C LEU A 127 5.84 -27.82 -6.87
N SER A 128 4.89 -27.81 -7.78
CA SER A 128 5.00 -28.45 -9.10
C SER A 128 5.99 -27.72 -10.03
N GLN A 129 6.25 -26.45 -9.72
CA GLN A 129 7.15 -25.58 -10.46
C GLN A 129 7.97 -24.72 -9.49
N LYS A 130 9.08 -24.16 -9.97
CA LYS A 130 9.85 -23.17 -9.19
C LYS A 130 8.97 -21.96 -8.90
N PRO A 131 8.91 -21.50 -7.64
CA PRO A 131 8.13 -20.32 -7.30
C PRO A 131 8.73 -19.08 -7.97
N LYS A 132 7.86 -18.12 -8.28
CA LYS A 132 8.22 -16.84 -8.90
C LYS A 132 8.64 -15.83 -7.83
N ASN A 133 9.45 -14.86 -8.25
CA ASN A 133 9.75 -13.70 -7.39
C ASN A 133 8.47 -12.99 -6.99
N GLY A 134 8.34 -12.68 -5.70
CA GLY A 134 7.15 -12.07 -5.10
C GLY A 134 6.07 -13.06 -4.65
N GLU A 135 6.17 -14.34 -5.02
CA GLU A 135 5.24 -15.38 -4.59
C GLU A 135 5.41 -15.68 -3.10
N ILE A 136 4.29 -15.91 -2.40
CA ILE A 136 4.30 -16.29 -0.99
C ILE A 136 4.11 -17.81 -0.91
N VAL A 137 5.01 -18.46 -0.19
CA VAL A 137 5.06 -19.91 -0.04
C VAL A 137 5.30 -20.30 1.42
N SER A 138 5.06 -21.56 1.78
CA SER A 138 5.50 -22.13 3.04
C SER A 138 6.96 -22.56 2.92
N ALA A 139 7.78 -22.25 3.92
CA ALA A 139 9.18 -22.65 3.96
C ALA A 139 9.54 -23.32 5.29
N LYS A 140 10.33 -24.38 5.19
CA LYS A 140 11.00 -24.98 6.34
C LYS A 140 12.30 -24.23 6.58
N VAL A 141 12.34 -23.41 7.63
CA VAL A 141 13.42 -22.44 7.83
C VAL A 141 14.58 -22.95 8.67
N ASP A 142 14.37 -24.03 9.45
CA ASP A 142 15.40 -24.61 10.29
C ASP A 142 15.46 -26.14 10.20
N LYS A 143 16.44 -26.73 10.90
CA LYS A 143 16.63 -28.19 11.00
C LYS A 143 15.62 -28.86 11.92
N GLU A 144 15.05 -28.12 12.85
CA GLU A 144 14.07 -28.59 13.85
C GLU A 144 12.70 -28.78 13.24
N GLY A 145 12.45 -28.19 12.07
CA GLY A 145 11.23 -28.37 11.30
C GLY A 145 10.22 -27.26 11.48
N THR A 146 10.70 -26.08 11.88
CA THR A 146 9.89 -24.86 11.93
C THR A 146 9.49 -24.44 10.52
N TRP A 147 8.21 -24.15 10.34
CA TRP A 147 7.64 -23.69 9.09
C TRP A 147 7.21 -22.24 9.23
N SER A 148 7.55 -21.44 8.23
CA SER A 148 7.20 -20.02 8.13
C SER A 148 6.55 -19.71 6.80
N ARG A 149 5.79 -18.63 6.76
CA ARG A 149 5.32 -18.01 5.51
C ARG A 149 6.42 -17.10 4.99
N VAL A 150 6.87 -17.34 3.77
CA VAL A 150 7.96 -16.54 3.21
C VAL A 150 7.59 -15.98 1.84
N LYS A 151 8.10 -14.81 1.54
CA LYS A 151 8.05 -14.20 0.21
C LYS A 151 9.34 -14.52 -0.53
N VAL A 152 9.21 -15.07 -1.72
CA VAL A 152 10.36 -15.33 -2.60
C VAL A 152 10.91 -14.01 -3.14
N LEU A 153 12.17 -13.72 -2.88
CA LEU A 153 12.86 -12.51 -3.35
C LEU A 153 13.57 -12.78 -4.66
N SER A 154 14.41 -13.83 -4.70
CA SER A 154 15.21 -14.17 -5.87
C SER A 154 15.55 -15.66 -5.91
N PHE A 155 16.11 -16.11 -7.04
CA PHE A 155 16.69 -17.44 -7.20
C PHE A 155 18.16 -17.33 -7.54
N ASP A 156 19.00 -17.82 -6.64
CA ASP A 156 20.44 -17.97 -6.90
C ASP A 156 20.71 -19.23 -7.72
N LYS A 157 21.15 -19.02 -8.96
CA LYS A 157 21.45 -20.10 -9.89
C LYS A 157 22.73 -20.86 -9.55
N TYR A 158 23.66 -20.23 -8.85
CA TYR A 158 24.96 -20.82 -8.51
C TYR A 158 24.82 -21.79 -7.33
N GLU A 159 24.09 -21.36 -6.28
CA GLU A 159 23.80 -22.20 -5.12
C GLU A 159 22.59 -23.11 -5.31
N ASN A 160 21.79 -22.89 -6.36
CA ASN A 160 20.50 -23.54 -6.61
C ASN A 160 19.54 -23.39 -5.42
N LYS A 161 19.48 -22.19 -4.85
CA LYS A 161 18.67 -21.85 -3.70
C LYS A 161 17.81 -20.62 -3.97
N PHE A 162 16.77 -20.47 -3.19
CA PHE A 162 15.88 -19.31 -3.20
C PHE A 162 16.24 -18.39 -2.03
N ASP A 163 16.40 -17.12 -2.33
CA ASP A 163 16.44 -16.07 -1.33
C ASP A 163 15.00 -15.71 -0.98
N VAL A 164 14.65 -15.88 0.29
CA VAL A 164 13.29 -15.72 0.79
C VAL A 164 13.27 -14.89 2.06
N LYS A 165 12.20 -14.12 2.24
CA LYS A 165 11.98 -13.29 3.44
C LYS A 165 10.75 -13.77 4.18
N ASP A 166 10.89 -14.07 5.47
CA ASP A 166 9.79 -14.34 6.38
C ASP A 166 8.87 -13.11 6.46
N ILE A 167 7.59 -13.30 6.20
CA ILE A 167 6.63 -12.19 6.20
C ILE A 167 6.14 -11.82 7.60
N ASP A 168 6.29 -12.72 8.56
CA ASP A 168 5.85 -12.52 9.93
C ASP A 168 6.95 -11.92 10.82
N PHE A 169 8.22 -12.25 10.55
CA PHE A 169 9.38 -11.80 11.33
C PHE A 169 10.35 -10.91 10.57
N GLY A 170 10.34 -10.95 9.24
CA GLY A 170 11.25 -10.15 8.39
C GLY A 170 12.61 -10.79 8.15
N THR A 171 12.93 -11.92 8.78
CA THR A 171 14.20 -12.63 8.62
C THR A 171 14.37 -13.16 7.20
N GLU A 172 15.59 -13.10 6.68
CA GLU A 172 15.92 -13.60 5.34
C GLU A 172 16.65 -14.94 5.43
N PHE A 173 16.33 -15.83 4.49
CA PHE A 173 16.89 -17.19 4.42
C PHE A 173 17.27 -17.54 2.99
N LEU A 174 18.31 -18.34 2.83
CA LEU A 174 18.71 -18.94 1.55
C LEU A 174 18.39 -20.43 1.58
N LEU A 175 17.29 -20.83 0.93
CA LEU A 175 16.70 -22.17 1.06
C LEU A 175 16.63 -22.92 -0.27
N PRO A 176 16.92 -24.24 -0.28
CA PRO A 176 16.71 -25.07 -1.46
C PRO A 176 15.21 -25.29 -1.72
N LEU A 177 14.84 -25.61 -2.96
CA LEU A 177 13.46 -25.88 -3.35
C LEU A 177 12.78 -26.94 -2.49
N ALA A 178 13.53 -27.96 -2.01
CA ALA A 178 13.02 -29.02 -1.14
C ALA A 178 12.47 -28.52 0.20
N ASN A 179 12.87 -27.34 0.63
CA ASN A 179 12.37 -26.71 1.85
C ASN A 179 11.13 -25.85 1.60
N LEU A 180 10.68 -25.69 0.34
CA LEU A 180 9.55 -24.86 -0.01
C LEU A 180 8.33 -25.70 -0.36
N ARG A 181 7.14 -25.23 0.01
CA ARG A 181 5.84 -25.82 -0.33
C ARG A 181 4.83 -24.77 -0.70
N VAL A 182 3.78 -25.19 -1.40
CA VAL A 182 2.61 -24.34 -1.64
C VAL A 182 2.04 -23.86 -0.31
N LEU A 183 1.79 -22.57 -0.16
CA LEU A 183 1.05 -22.04 0.97
C LEU A 183 -0.43 -22.38 0.80
N PRO A 184 -1.06 -23.11 1.73
CA PRO A 184 -2.49 -23.40 1.63
C PRO A 184 -3.33 -22.13 1.76
N ALA A 185 -4.44 -22.06 1.03
CA ALA A 185 -5.28 -20.86 0.93
C ALA A 185 -5.88 -20.35 2.26
N GLN A 186 -5.89 -21.21 3.30
CA GLN A 186 -6.36 -20.83 4.64
C GLN A 186 -5.30 -20.09 5.48
N TYR A 187 -4.10 -20.06 5.04
CA TYR A 187 -2.96 -19.40 5.69
C TYR A 187 -2.40 -18.28 4.83
#